data_3e424062c4c37ed9622027f69604722e
#
_entry.id   3e424062c4c37ed9622027f69604722e
#
_cell.length_a   1.000
_cell.length_b   1.000
_cell.length_c   1.000
_cell.angle_alpha   90.00
_cell.angle_beta   90.00
_cell.angle_gamma   90.00
#
_symmetry.space_group_name_H-M   'P 1'
#
loop_
_entity.id
_entity.type
_entity.pdbx_description
1 polymer ?
#
loop_
_entity_poly.entity_id
_entity_poly.type
_entity_poly.pdbx_seq_one_letter_code
_entity_poly.pdbx_strand_id
1 'polypeptide(L)'
;LLGVVESAVLPALLILQARWFTKGERARANALLVMGNPSTLLWMSVLSGYLASSLGWRAMFIAEGLPPVIWAFVWWRLAADRPANARWLSPSDRAALEAKLAREQRAIAPVKNYGAAFRNPRVLWLCLQYFLWSLGLYGFVIWLPSMLKTREMGMVEVGWLAAAPYLAALVVEFLNAAWSDKTGRRKIAMWPALALGALAFYGSYLLGGTHFWISFVLLVIAGAAMYAPYGPFFAYVADTLPANVAGGAIALINSMGALGSFAGAYGVGLLNGATGNPGMSYLLMAAALLASAAITFFLPERATSSLPHSLPSADSP
;
A
#
# COMPACT_ATOMS: atom_id res chain seq x y z
N LEU A 1 16.00 13.92 -7.23
CA LEU A 1 14.99 14.80 -7.89
C LEU A 1 13.67 14.08 -8.10
N LEU A 2 13.65 12.85 -8.67
CA LEU A 2 12.44 12.06 -8.92
C LEU A 2 11.59 11.92 -7.64
N GLY A 3 12.17 11.43 -6.55
CA GLY A 3 11.45 11.24 -5.29
C GLY A 3 10.87 12.53 -4.70
N VAL A 4 11.48 13.70 -4.95
CA VAL A 4 10.92 14.98 -4.54
C VAL A 4 9.64 15.30 -5.32
N VAL A 5 9.64 15.07 -6.62
CA VAL A 5 8.46 15.29 -7.48
C VAL A 5 7.35 14.28 -7.15
N GLU A 6 7.70 13.02 -6.97
CA GLU A 6 6.74 11.95 -6.66
C GLU A 6 6.13 12.04 -5.26
N SER A 7 6.83 12.68 -4.30
CA SER A 7 6.34 12.79 -2.92
C SER A 7 4.97 13.47 -2.79
N ALA A 8 4.62 14.35 -3.73
CA ALA A 8 3.35 15.06 -3.75
C ALA A 8 2.19 14.26 -4.38
N VAL A 9 2.47 13.20 -5.15
CA VAL A 9 1.47 12.51 -5.98
C VAL A 9 0.38 11.87 -5.13
N LEU A 10 0.75 11.03 -4.16
CA LEU A 10 -0.24 10.34 -3.31
C LEU A 10 -1.06 11.33 -2.46
N PRO A 11 -0.46 12.31 -1.75
CA PRO A 11 -1.24 13.33 -1.04
C PRO A 11 -2.18 14.12 -1.95
N ALA A 12 -1.73 14.50 -3.15
CA ALA A 12 -2.56 15.23 -4.11
C ALA A 12 -3.77 14.40 -4.58
N LEU A 13 -3.57 13.10 -4.87
CA LEU A 13 -4.66 12.19 -5.24
C LEU A 13 -5.65 11.99 -4.10
N LEU A 14 -5.21 11.85 -2.85
CA LEU A 14 -6.08 11.75 -1.69
C LEU A 14 -6.89 13.03 -1.47
N ILE A 15 -6.29 14.21 -1.66
CA ILE A 15 -6.99 15.49 -1.60
C ILE A 15 -8.01 15.59 -2.73
N LEU A 16 -7.65 15.20 -3.94
CA LEU A 16 -8.58 15.18 -5.08
C LEU A 16 -9.77 14.26 -4.82
N GLN A 17 -9.52 13.04 -4.32
CA GLN A 17 -10.58 12.12 -3.94
C GLN A 17 -11.50 12.69 -2.84
N ALA A 18 -10.93 13.39 -1.86
CA ALA A 18 -11.72 14.04 -0.82
C ALA A 18 -12.62 15.16 -1.34
N ARG A 19 -12.26 15.78 -2.48
CA ARG A 19 -13.04 16.83 -3.13
C ARG A 19 -14.10 16.32 -4.09
N TRP A 20 -13.99 15.08 -4.55
CA TRP A 20 -14.88 14.50 -5.56
C TRP A 20 -15.81 13.41 -5.01
N PHE A 21 -15.37 12.66 -4.01
CA PHE A 21 -16.10 11.52 -3.48
C PHE A 21 -16.67 11.81 -2.09
N THR A 22 -17.91 11.37 -1.87
CA THR A 22 -18.53 11.39 -0.55
C THR A 22 -17.85 10.40 0.40
N LYS A 23 -18.07 10.55 1.70
CA LYS A 23 -17.47 9.69 2.73
C LYS A 23 -17.70 8.20 2.49
N GLY A 24 -18.90 7.82 1.99
CA GLY A 24 -19.23 6.44 1.66
C GLY A 24 -18.54 5.91 0.40
N GLU A 25 -18.19 6.79 -0.54
CA GLU A 25 -17.55 6.43 -1.81
C GLU A 25 -16.02 6.44 -1.72
N ARG A 26 -15.44 7.26 -0.82
CA ARG A 26 -13.98 7.40 -0.63
C ARG A 26 -13.29 6.10 -0.31
N ALA A 27 -13.93 5.21 0.46
CA ALA A 27 -13.35 3.91 0.79
C ALA A 27 -13.08 3.07 -0.46
N ARG A 28 -14.05 3.05 -1.39
CA ARG A 28 -13.90 2.35 -2.68
C ARG A 28 -12.88 3.02 -3.59
N ALA A 29 -12.88 4.35 -3.66
CA ALA A 29 -11.91 5.11 -4.46
C ALA A 29 -10.48 4.90 -3.94
N ASN A 30 -10.27 4.92 -2.63
CA ASN A 30 -8.97 4.63 -2.01
C ASN A 30 -8.52 3.18 -2.26
N ALA A 31 -9.43 2.22 -2.16
CA ALA A 31 -9.11 0.82 -2.44
C ALA A 31 -8.63 0.64 -3.89
N LEU A 32 -9.33 1.24 -4.86
CA LEU A 32 -8.90 1.21 -6.27
C LEU A 32 -7.55 1.89 -6.48
N LEU A 33 -7.28 3.01 -5.78
CA LEU A 33 -6.00 3.70 -5.86
C LEU A 33 -4.85 2.81 -5.35
N VAL A 34 -5.04 2.16 -4.21
CA VAL A 34 -4.01 1.30 -3.58
C VAL A 34 -3.76 0.03 -4.42
N MET A 35 -4.82 -0.59 -4.96
CA MET A 35 -4.70 -1.74 -5.85
C MET A 35 -3.96 -1.42 -7.17
N GLY A 36 -3.85 -0.15 -7.53
CA GLY A 36 -3.04 0.30 -8.67
C GLY A 36 -1.58 -0.11 -8.58
N ASN A 37 -1.00 -0.16 -7.38
CA ASN A 37 0.42 -0.51 -7.17
C ASN A 37 0.72 -1.97 -7.57
N PRO A 38 0.15 -3.02 -6.95
CA PRO A 38 0.40 -4.39 -7.35
C PRO A 38 -0.09 -4.69 -8.78
N SER A 39 -1.17 -4.03 -9.23
CA SER A 39 -1.63 -4.15 -10.62
C SER A 39 -0.58 -3.68 -11.62
N THR A 40 0.03 -2.53 -11.37
CA THR A 40 1.10 -1.99 -12.23
C THR A 40 2.31 -2.92 -12.24
N LEU A 41 2.75 -3.38 -11.07
CA LEU A 41 3.89 -4.30 -10.97
C LEU A 41 3.63 -5.62 -11.69
N LEU A 42 2.39 -6.12 -11.70
CA LEU A 42 2.00 -7.34 -12.38
C LEU A 42 2.30 -7.28 -13.89
N TRP A 43 1.74 -6.31 -14.61
CA TRP A 43 1.90 -6.25 -16.06
C TRP A 43 3.22 -5.60 -16.49
N MET A 44 3.74 -4.65 -15.69
CA MET A 44 5.03 -4.03 -15.96
C MET A 44 6.18 -5.02 -15.85
N SER A 45 6.14 -5.96 -14.88
CA SER A 45 7.18 -7.00 -14.77
C SER A 45 7.36 -7.77 -16.08
N VAL A 46 6.26 -8.10 -16.75
CA VAL A 46 6.26 -8.81 -18.03
C VAL A 46 6.70 -7.89 -19.16
N LEU A 47 6.10 -6.69 -19.26
CA LEU A 47 6.40 -5.72 -20.32
C LEU A 47 7.86 -5.29 -20.30
N SER A 48 8.39 -4.94 -19.13
CA SER A 48 9.79 -4.56 -18.95
C SER A 48 10.75 -5.68 -19.37
N GLY A 49 10.39 -6.94 -19.05
CA GLY A 49 11.16 -8.11 -19.48
C GLY A 49 11.29 -8.20 -21.01
N TYR A 50 10.18 -8.02 -21.73
CA TYR A 50 10.16 -8.01 -23.20
C TYR A 50 10.91 -6.81 -23.79
N LEU A 51 10.65 -5.61 -23.29
CA LEU A 51 11.30 -4.39 -23.78
C LEU A 51 12.81 -4.40 -23.53
N ALA A 52 13.24 -4.84 -22.35
CA ALA A 52 14.65 -4.92 -22.02
C ALA A 52 15.41 -5.94 -22.90
N SER A 53 14.77 -7.07 -23.20
CA SER A 53 15.37 -8.11 -24.02
C SER A 53 15.44 -7.74 -25.51
N SER A 54 14.43 -7.01 -26.04
CA SER A 54 14.32 -6.69 -27.46
C SER A 54 14.98 -5.37 -27.84
N LEU A 55 14.84 -4.33 -27.00
CA LEU A 55 15.28 -2.96 -27.30
C LEU A 55 16.43 -2.49 -26.41
N GLY A 56 16.75 -3.25 -25.37
CA GLY A 56 17.71 -2.86 -24.35
C GLY A 56 17.11 -1.90 -23.32
N TRP A 57 17.79 -1.78 -22.16
CA TRP A 57 17.26 -1.07 -21.00
C TRP A 57 17.01 0.44 -21.22
N ARG A 58 17.81 1.12 -22.07
CA ARG A 58 17.61 2.56 -22.35
C ARG A 58 16.32 2.82 -23.12
N ALA A 59 16.05 2.05 -24.15
CA ALA A 59 14.83 2.18 -24.95
C ALA A 59 13.60 1.74 -24.14
N MET A 60 13.73 0.74 -23.26
CA MET A 60 12.70 0.34 -22.32
C MET A 60 12.26 1.53 -21.44
N PHE A 61 13.21 2.25 -20.81
CA PHE A 61 12.87 3.42 -19.97
C PHE A 61 12.19 4.54 -20.77
N ILE A 62 12.58 4.75 -22.01
CA ILE A 62 11.93 5.74 -22.88
C ILE A 62 10.49 5.30 -23.21
N ALA A 63 10.32 4.04 -23.59
CA ALA A 63 9.02 3.48 -23.94
C ALA A 63 8.03 3.49 -22.76
N GLU A 64 8.51 3.17 -21.56
CA GLU A 64 7.70 3.16 -20.32
C GLU A 64 7.47 4.57 -19.77
N GLY A 65 8.39 5.50 -19.99
CA GLY A 65 8.26 6.89 -19.57
C GLY A 65 7.32 7.74 -20.44
N LEU A 66 7.13 7.36 -21.70
CA LEU A 66 6.30 8.13 -22.65
C LEU A 66 4.80 8.14 -22.29
N PRO A 67 4.15 6.99 -21.96
CA PRO A 67 2.75 6.96 -21.59
C PRO A 67 2.37 7.89 -20.41
N PRO A 68 3.14 7.95 -19.31
CA PRO A 68 2.88 8.93 -18.24
C PRO A 68 2.93 10.40 -18.70
N VAL A 69 3.83 10.74 -19.64
CA VAL A 69 3.91 12.09 -20.19
C VAL A 69 2.65 12.40 -21.00
N ILE A 70 2.23 11.49 -21.87
CA ILE A 70 0.97 11.63 -22.63
C ILE A 70 -0.21 11.76 -21.66
N TRP A 71 -0.25 10.89 -20.63
CA TRP A 71 -1.29 10.92 -19.62
C TRP A 71 -1.33 12.24 -18.83
N ALA A 72 -0.18 12.87 -18.56
CA ALA A 72 -0.12 14.17 -17.91
C ALA A 72 -0.86 15.26 -18.72
N PHE A 73 -0.73 15.27 -20.05
CA PHE A 73 -1.48 16.18 -20.92
C PHE A 73 -2.98 15.88 -20.90
N VAL A 74 -3.36 14.59 -20.97
CA VAL A 74 -4.77 14.16 -20.86
C VAL A 74 -5.36 14.59 -19.53
N TRP A 75 -4.65 14.33 -18.46
CA TRP A 75 -5.04 14.71 -17.10
C TRP A 75 -5.22 16.21 -16.96
N TRP A 76 -4.27 16.99 -17.41
CA TRP A 76 -4.34 18.46 -17.38
C TRP A 76 -5.55 19.03 -18.12
N ARG A 77 -5.97 18.38 -19.20
CA ARG A 77 -7.14 18.77 -20.00
C ARG A 77 -8.48 18.35 -19.40
N LEU A 78 -8.55 17.18 -18.80
CA LEU A 78 -9.80 16.53 -18.38
C LEU A 78 -10.04 16.64 -16.87
N ALA A 79 -9.01 16.63 -16.03
CA ALA A 79 -9.16 16.69 -14.59
C ALA A 79 -9.56 18.10 -14.14
N ALA A 80 -10.57 18.14 -13.27
CA ALA A 80 -10.98 19.38 -12.60
C ALA A 80 -10.72 19.22 -11.09
N ASP A 81 -10.17 20.24 -10.45
CA ASP A 81 -9.84 20.22 -9.02
C ASP A 81 -11.08 20.12 -8.11
N ARG A 82 -12.23 20.56 -8.62
CA ARG A 82 -13.52 20.53 -7.91
C ARG A 82 -14.66 20.26 -8.89
N PRO A 83 -15.75 19.66 -8.44
CA PRO A 83 -16.96 19.47 -9.25
C PRO A 83 -17.46 20.77 -9.91
N ALA A 84 -17.35 21.92 -9.22
CA ALA A 84 -17.69 23.24 -9.76
C ALA A 84 -17.02 23.57 -11.09
N ASN A 85 -15.79 23.12 -11.27
CA ASN A 85 -14.97 23.42 -12.45
C ASN A 85 -15.10 22.37 -13.56
N ALA A 86 -15.83 21.29 -13.30
CA ALA A 86 -15.97 20.18 -14.25
C ALA A 86 -16.96 20.51 -15.36
N ARG A 87 -16.46 20.88 -16.53
CA ARG A 87 -17.29 21.26 -17.69
C ARG A 87 -18.11 20.11 -18.27
N TRP A 88 -17.72 18.88 -18.01
CA TRP A 88 -18.36 17.64 -18.47
C TRP A 88 -19.52 17.18 -17.56
N LEU A 89 -19.71 17.78 -16.37
CA LEU A 89 -20.85 17.55 -15.50
C LEU A 89 -21.99 18.52 -15.83
N SER A 90 -23.24 18.03 -15.77
CA SER A 90 -24.42 18.89 -15.89
C SER A 90 -24.46 19.92 -14.74
N PRO A 91 -25.03 21.12 -14.93
CA PRO A 91 -25.16 22.11 -13.87
C PRO A 91 -25.91 21.59 -12.65
N SER A 92 -26.92 20.75 -12.84
CA SER A 92 -27.73 20.13 -11.78
C SER A 92 -26.92 19.13 -10.95
N ASP A 93 -26.18 18.22 -11.62
CA ASP A 93 -25.35 17.22 -10.95
C ASP A 93 -24.20 17.87 -10.17
N ARG A 94 -23.64 18.92 -10.76
CA ARG A 94 -22.59 19.74 -10.13
C ARG A 94 -23.07 20.35 -8.82
N ALA A 95 -24.23 21.02 -8.85
CA ALA A 95 -24.80 21.65 -7.67
C ALA A 95 -25.20 20.61 -6.60
N ALA A 96 -25.77 19.47 -7.01
CA ALA A 96 -26.14 18.38 -6.10
C ALA A 96 -24.92 17.76 -5.42
N LEU A 97 -23.84 17.49 -6.17
CA LEU A 97 -22.61 16.92 -5.63
C LEU A 97 -21.93 17.90 -4.67
N GLU A 98 -21.83 19.18 -5.02
CA GLU A 98 -21.25 20.21 -4.15
C GLU A 98 -22.04 20.37 -2.85
N ALA A 99 -23.39 20.40 -2.93
CA ALA A 99 -24.22 20.48 -1.73
C ALA A 99 -24.00 19.27 -0.79
N LYS A 100 -23.85 18.07 -1.34
CA LYS A 100 -23.58 16.85 -0.59
C LYS A 100 -22.19 16.89 0.08
N LEU A 101 -21.15 17.27 -0.66
CA LEU A 101 -19.79 17.41 -0.15
C LEU A 101 -19.68 18.52 0.90
N ALA A 102 -20.34 19.66 0.70
CA ALA A 102 -20.34 20.77 1.67
C ALA A 102 -21.01 20.37 3.00
N ARG A 103 -22.08 19.58 2.97
CA ARG A 103 -22.71 19.04 4.20
C ARG A 103 -21.75 18.15 4.99
N GLU A 104 -21.01 17.27 4.30
CA GLU A 104 -20.03 16.39 4.94
C GLU A 104 -18.83 17.16 5.51
N GLN A 105 -18.34 18.19 4.81
CA GLN A 105 -17.23 19.02 5.28
C GLN A 105 -17.55 19.83 6.54
N ARG A 106 -18.80 20.33 6.67
CA ARG A 106 -19.24 21.05 7.88
C ARG A 106 -19.25 20.17 9.13
N ALA A 107 -19.37 18.85 8.96
CA ALA A 107 -19.33 17.90 10.07
C ALA A 107 -17.91 17.53 10.54
N ILE A 108 -16.86 17.96 9.80
CA ILE A 108 -15.47 17.67 10.16
C ILE A 108 -14.91 18.84 10.96
N ALA A 109 -14.61 18.62 12.24
CA ALA A 109 -13.92 19.60 13.06
C ALA A 109 -12.53 19.91 12.48
N PRO A 110 -12.15 21.19 12.35
CA PRO A 110 -10.82 21.54 11.83
C PRO A 110 -9.71 21.00 12.74
N VAL A 111 -8.66 20.47 12.14
CA VAL A 111 -7.48 19.98 12.87
C VAL A 111 -6.77 21.17 13.50
N LYS A 112 -6.90 21.35 14.82
CA LYS A 112 -6.31 22.47 15.54
C LYS A 112 -4.82 22.32 15.85
N ASN A 113 -4.28 21.09 15.85
CA ASN A 113 -2.88 20.87 16.23
C ASN A 113 -2.30 19.58 15.62
N TYR A 114 -1.55 19.68 14.54
CA TYR A 114 -0.80 18.56 13.96
C TYR A 114 0.30 18.05 14.90
N GLY A 115 0.84 18.88 15.78
CA GLY A 115 1.85 18.50 16.77
C GLY A 115 1.37 17.45 17.76
N ALA A 116 0.05 17.35 17.99
CA ALA A 116 -0.54 16.32 18.86
C ALA A 116 -0.40 14.90 18.24
N ALA A 117 -0.39 14.79 16.91
CA ALA A 117 -0.16 13.52 16.23
C ALA A 117 1.25 12.98 16.50
N PHE A 118 2.27 13.86 16.46
CA PHE A 118 3.67 13.48 16.67
C PHE A 118 3.98 13.05 18.11
N ARG A 119 3.15 13.41 19.09
CA ARG A 119 3.31 13.06 20.50
C ARG A 119 2.45 11.88 20.94
N ASN A 120 1.58 11.37 20.07
CA ASN A 120 0.71 10.26 20.41
C ASN A 120 1.49 8.93 20.31
N PRO A 121 1.69 8.19 21.42
CA PRO A 121 2.45 6.94 21.40
C PRO A 121 1.89 5.91 20.40
N ARG A 122 0.57 5.88 20.24
CA ARG A 122 -0.10 4.96 19.29
C ARG A 122 0.28 5.28 17.86
N VAL A 123 0.37 6.57 17.50
CA VAL A 123 0.81 7.00 16.16
C VAL A 123 2.27 6.61 15.94
N LEU A 124 3.13 6.77 16.95
CA LEU A 124 4.54 6.38 16.85
C LEU A 124 4.72 4.87 16.65
N TRP A 125 3.94 4.04 17.35
CA TRP A 125 3.94 2.59 17.12
C TRP A 125 3.45 2.21 15.72
N LEU A 126 2.43 2.89 15.19
CA LEU A 126 1.96 2.69 13.82
C LEU A 126 3.01 3.15 12.79
N CYS A 127 3.72 4.24 13.07
CA CYS A 127 4.85 4.70 12.24
C CYS A 127 5.96 3.65 12.17
N LEU A 128 6.37 3.11 13.31
CA LEU A 128 7.40 2.08 13.38
C LEU A 128 6.95 0.78 12.70
N GLN A 129 5.70 0.37 12.94
CA GLN A 129 5.11 -0.81 12.32
C GLN A 129 5.11 -0.68 10.79
N TYR A 130 4.65 0.46 10.26
CA TYR A 130 4.58 0.69 8.81
C TYR A 130 5.97 0.88 8.18
N PHE A 131 6.92 1.48 8.90
CA PHE A 131 8.32 1.56 8.49
C PHE A 131 8.91 0.16 8.30
N LEU A 132 8.79 -0.71 9.31
CA LEU A 132 9.34 -2.08 9.27
C LEU A 132 8.67 -2.94 8.20
N TRP A 133 7.36 -2.82 8.05
CA TRP A 133 6.63 -3.50 6.99
C TRP A 133 7.09 -3.04 5.60
N SER A 134 7.17 -1.73 5.38
CA SER A 134 7.63 -1.14 4.11
C SER A 134 9.08 -1.51 3.81
N LEU A 135 9.95 -1.63 4.82
CA LEU A 135 11.33 -2.10 4.66
C LEU A 135 11.35 -3.51 4.07
N GLY A 136 10.60 -4.44 4.65
CA GLY A 136 10.51 -5.81 4.13
C GLY A 136 9.90 -5.89 2.74
N LEU A 137 8.77 -5.21 2.55
CA LEU A 137 8.02 -5.21 1.29
C LEU A 137 8.83 -4.62 0.12
N TYR A 138 9.39 -3.43 0.27
CA TYR A 138 10.11 -2.77 -0.83
C TYR A 138 11.51 -3.33 -1.05
N GLY A 139 12.13 -3.91 -0.03
CA GLY A 139 13.28 -4.78 -0.21
C GLY A 139 12.95 -5.95 -1.14
N PHE A 140 11.82 -6.62 -0.90
CA PHE A 140 11.33 -7.69 -1.77
C PHE A 140 11.03 -7.19 -3.18
N VAL A 141 10.21 -6.13 -3.34
CA VAL A 141 9.77 -5.61 -4.64
C VAL A 141 10.94 -5.27 -5.56
N ILE A 142 11.93 -4.54 -5.05
CA ILE A 142 13.06 -4.06 -5.85
C ILE A 142 14.03 -5.19 -6.20
N TRP A 143 14.23 -6.14 -5.31
CA TRP A 143 15.20 -7.20 -5.50
C TRP A 143 14.59 -8.50 -6.05
N LEU A 144 13.27 -8.62 -6.14
CA LEU A 144 12.57 -9.81 -6.64
C LEU A 144 13.11 -10.32 -8.00
N PRO A 145 13.31 -9.47 -9.04
CA PRO A 145 13.87 -9.96 -10.31
C PRO A 145 15.27 -10.56 -10.14
N SER A 146 16.10 -9.98 -9.27
CA SER A 146 17.43 -10.50 -8.99
C SER A 146 17.41 -11.82 -8.21
N MET A 147 16.42 -12.00 -7.32
CA MET A 147 16.20 -13.23 -6.57
C MET A 147 15.74 -14.39 -7.46
N LEU A 148 14.95 -14.09 -8.49
CA LEU A 148 14.43 -15.08 -9.44
C LEU A 148 15.43 -15.43 -10.53
N LYS A 149 16.38 -14.53 -10.84
CA LYS A 149 17.31 -14.73 -11.95
C LYS A 149 18.29 -15.85 -11.66
N THR A 150 18.19 -16.94 -12.43
CA THR A 150 19.21 -17.98 -12.52
C THR A 150 20.12 -17.71 -13.73
N ARG A 151 21.25 -18.45 -13.84
CA ARG A 151 22.18 -18.28 -14.98
C ARG A 151 21.56 -18.63 -16.33
N GLU A 152 20.53 -19.47 -16.33
CA GLU A 152 19.89 -20.01 -17.53
C GLU A 152 18.65 -19.22 -17.97
N MET A 153 18.13 -18.30 -17.13
CA MET A 153 16.89 -17.56 -17.39
C MET A 153 17.12 -16.25 -18.11
N GLY A 154 16.32 -16.03 -19.17
CA GLY A 154 16.23 -14.76 -19.87
C GLY A 154 15.41 -13.71 -19.12
N MET A 155 15.50 -12.43 -19.53
CA MET A 155 14.76 -11.34 -18.89
C MET A 155 13.23 -11.49 -18.98
N VAL A 156 12.74 -12.08 -20.07
CA VAL A 156 11.30 -12.33 -20.28
C VAL A 156 10.78 -13.37 -19.28
N GLU A 157 11.51 -14.45 -19.07
CA GLU A 157 11.14 -15.50 -18.12
C GLU A 157 11.12 -14.95 -16.69
N VAL A 158 12.13 -14.17 -16.31
CA VAL A 158 12.17 -13.49 -15.01
C VAL A 158 10.98 -12.54 -14.85
N GLY A 159 10.60 -11.81 -15.91
CA GLY A 159 9.43 -10.93 -15.90
C GLY A 159 8.12 -11.68 -15.62
N TRP A 160 7.89 -12.84 -16.26
CA TRP A 160 6.72 -13.67 -16.02
C TRP A 160 6.71 -14.28 -14.61
N LEU A 161 7.84 -14.76 -14.14
CA LEU A 161 7.94 -15.27 -12.77
C LEU A 161 7.71 -14.15 -11.75
N ALA A 162 8.27 -12.96 -11.96
CA ALA A 162 8.06 -11.83 -11.07
C ALA A 162 6.60 -11.34 -11.04
N ALA A 163 5.81 -11.58 -12.08
CA ALA A 163 4.40 -11.22 -12.12
C ALA A 163 3.53 -12.08 -11.17
N ALA A 164 3.90 -13.35 -10.94
CA ALA A 164 3.08 -14.28 -10.16
C ALA A 164 2.84 -13.85 -8.69
N PRO A 165 3.85 -13.38 -7.92
CA PRO A 165 3.62 -12.82 -6.58
C PRO A 165 2.64 -11.65 -6.56
N TYR A 166 2.65 -10.78 -7.58
CA TYR A 166 1.75 -9.62 -7.65
C TYR A 166 0.33 -10.02 -8.04
N LEU A 167 0.16 -11.03 -8.89
CA LEU A 167 -1.16 -11.61 -9.18
C LEU A 167 -1.78 -12.20 -7.91
N ALA A 168 -1.01 -12.98 -7.16
CA ALA A 168 -1.45 -13.53 -5.89
C ALA A 168 -1.75 -12.41 -4.86
N ALA A 169 -0.93 -11.35 -4.84
CA ALA A 169 -1.11 -10.19 -3.99
C ALA A 169 -2.46 -9.51 -4.24
N LEU A 170 -2.83 -9.24 -5.50
CA LEU A 170 -4.12 -8.63 -5.86
C LEU A 170 -5.30 -9.42 -5.33
N VAL A 171 -5.27 -10.75 -5.50
CA VAL A 171 -6.35 -11.63 -5.05
C VAL A 171 -6.44 -11.64 -3.52
N VAL A 172 -5.31 -11.83 -2.85
CA VAL A 172 -5.28 -11.97 -1.38
C VAL A 172 -5.56 -10.64 -0.69
N GLU A 173 -5.05 -9.51 -1.21
CA GLU A 173 -5.33 -8.17 -0.70
C GLU A 173 -6.84 -7.88 -0.74
N PHE A 174 -7.50 -8.14 -1.88
CA PHE A 174 -8.94 -7.95 -2.02
C PHE A 174 -9.74 -8.83 -1.05
N LEU A 175 -9.44 -10.13 -1.00
CA LEU A 175 -10.14 -11.07 -0.13
C LEU A 175 -9.94 -10.75 1.35
N ASN A 176 -8.71 -10.41 1.75
CA ASN A 176 -8.37 -10.07 3.12
C ASN A 176 -9.02 -8.74 3.56
N ALA A 177 -9.05 -7.74 2.68
CA ALA A 177 -9.75 -6.48 2.94
C ALA A 177 -11.25 -6.72 3.12
N ALA A 178 -11.90 -7.47 2.23
CA ALA A 178 -13.32 -7.81 2.31
C ALA A 178 -13.64 -8.61 3.59
N TRP A 179 -12.80 -9.57 3.95
CA TRP A 179 -12.94 -10.33 5.19
C TRP A 179 -12.79 -9.44 6.43
N SER A 180 -11.78 -8.56 6.42
CA SER A 180 -11.53 -7.61 7.49
C SER A 180 -12.70 -6.64 7.69
N ASP A 181 -13.30 -6.15 6.58
CA ASP A 181 -14.46 -5.26 6.63
C ASP A 181 -15.71 -5.98 7.19
N LYS A 182 -15.94 -7.21 6.74
CA LYS A 182 -17.08 -8.02 7.19
C LYS A 182 -16.99 -8.39 8.67
N THR A 183 -15.79 -8.70 9.17
CA THR A 183 -15.59 -9.19 10.54
C THR A 183 -15.24 -8.09 11.54
N GLY A 184 -14.77 -6.94 11.07
CA GLY A 184 -14.22 -5.86 11.90
C GLY A 184 -12.88 -6.20 12.59
N ARG A 185 -12.33 -7.39 12.34
CA ARG A 185 -11.11 -7.91 13.00
C ARG A 185 -9.84 -7.46 12.27
N ARG A 186 -9.57 -6.14 12.31
CA ARG A 186 -8.44 -5.53 11.58
C ARG A 186 -7.09 -6.16 11.92
N LYS A 187 -6.79 -6.35 13.20
CA LYS A 187 -5.50 -6.90 13.66
C LYS A 187 -5.26 -8.32 13.15
N ILE A 188 -6.29 -9.17 13.21
CA ILE A 188 -6.20 -10.58 12.74
C ILE A 188 -6.01 -10.63 11.22
N ALA A 189 -6.47 -9.62 10.50
CA ALA A 189 -6.19 -9.51 9.07
C ALA A 189 -4.75 -9.08 8.76
N MET A 190 -4.01 -8.52 9.71
CA MET A 190 -2.67 -7.95 9.48
C MET A 190 -1.54 -8.83 10.00
N TRP A 191 -1.49 -9.09 11.33
CA TRP A 191 -0.30 -9.71 11.92
C TRP A 191 0.00 -11.12 11.44
N PRO A 192 -1.00 -12.03 11.21
CA PRO A 192 -0.69 -13.36 10.71
C PRO A 192 -0.19 -13.34 9.26
N ALA A 193 -0.70 -12.42 8.45
CA ALA A 193 -0.24 -12.24 7.09
C ALA A 193 1.23 -11.77 7.06
N LEU A 194 1.60 -10.78 7.88
CA LEU A 194 3.00 -10.33 7.98
C LEU A 194 3.93 -11.42 8.49
N ALA A 195 3.51 -12.20 9.48
CA ALA A 195 4.28 -13.34 9.99
C ALA A 195 4.45 -14.44 8.93
N LEU A 196 3.36 -14.79 8.22
CA LEU A 196 3.41 -15.74 7.12
C LEU A 196 4.34 -15.24 6.00
N GLY A 197 4.25 -13.96 5.64
CA GLY A 197 5.12 -13.33 4.66
C GLY A 197 6.60 -13.45 5.03
N ALA A 198 6.94 -13.16 6.29
CA ALA A 198 8.31 -13.29 6.79
C ALA A 198 8.83 -14.74 6.74
N LEU A 199 8.02 -15.69 7.22
CA LEU A 199 8.40 -17.11 7.25
C LEU A 199 8.55 -17.68 5.84
N ALA A 200 7.59 -17.40 4.95
CA ALA A 200 7.65 -17.84 3.57
C ALA A 200 8.85 -17.23 2.83
N PHE A 201 9.11 -15.94 3.07
CA PHE A 201 10.23 -15.23 2.46
C PHE A 201 11.58 -15.81 2.88
N TYR A 202 11.81 -15.99 4.18
CA TYR A 202 13.04 -16.59 4.67
C TYR A 202 13.16 -18.07 4.30
N GLY A 203 12.05 -18.81 4.34
CA GLY A 203 11.99 -20.21 3.86
C GLY A 203 12.36 -20.35 2.38
N SER A 204 11.99 -19.36 1.54
CA SER A 204 12.36 -19.36 0.13
C SER A 204 13.89 -19.28 -0.05
N TYR A 205 14.58 -18.49 0.78
CA TYR A 205 16.05 -18.42 0.75
C TYR A 205 16.69 -19.76 1.14
N LEU A 206 16.21 -20.39 2.23
CA LEU A 206 16.78 -21.65 2.72
C LEU A 206 16.66 -22.77 1.70
N LEU A 207 15.60 -22.78 0.91
CA LEU A 207 15.31 -23.83 -0.09
C LEU A 207 15.78 -23.47 -1.50
N GLY A 208 16.12 -22.20 -1.75
CA GLY A 208 16.43 -21.70 -3.11
C GLY A 208 17.65 -22.34 -3.74
N GLY A 209 18.63 -22.77 -2.95
CA GLY A 209 19.84 -23.47 -3.43
C GLY A 209 19.61 -24.89 -3.87
N THR A 210 18.52 -25.54 -3.44
CA THR A 210 18.25 -26.96 -3.70
C THR A 210 16.97 -27.20 -4.49
N HIS A 211 15.92 -26.38 -4.28
CA HIS A 211 14.57 -26.59 -4.81
C HIS A 211 13.98 -25.28 -5.34
N PHE A 212 14.35 -24.86 -6.54
CA PHE A 212 13.92 -23.59 -7.13
C PHE A 212 12.39 -23.40 -7.10
N TRP A 213 11.60 -24.39 -7.53
CA TRP A 213 10.15 -24.27 -7.60
C TRP A 213 9.48 -24.14 -6.24
N ILE A 214 9.99 -24.82 -5.21
CA ILE A 214 9.49 -24.66 -3.85
C ILE A 214 9.81 -23.26 -3.33
N SER A 215 11.04 -22.79 -3.55
CA SER A 215 11.44 -21.42 -3.23
C SER A 215 10.57 -20.40 -3.94
N PHE A 216 10.29 -20.60 -5.21
CA PHE A 216 9.42 -19.74 -6.01
C PHE A 216 7.99 -19.68 -5.44
N VAL A 217 7.38 -20.82 -5.12
CA VAL A 217 6.05 -20.85 -4.48
C VAL A 217 6.06 -20.08 -3.16
N LEU A 218 7.10 -20.23 -2.36
CA LEU A 218 7.26 -19.47 -1.12
C LEU A 218 7.40 -17.96 -1.38
N LEU A 219 8.07 -17.53 -2.45
CA LEU A 219 8.12 -16.11 -2.86
C LEU A 219 6.73 -15.59 -3.29
N VAL A 220 5.92 -16.41 -3.96
CA VAL A 220 4.53 -16.06 -4.31
C VAL A 220 3.68 -15.89 -3.05
N ILE A 221 3.79 -16.81 -2.10
CA ILE A 221 3.10 -16.72 -0.80
C ILE A 221 3.56 -15.48 -0.04
N ALA A 222 4.86 -15.21 0.00
CA ALA A 222 5.43 -14.05 0.67
C ALA A 222 4.90 -12.75 0.07
N GLY A 223 4.91 -12.62 -1.26
CA GLY A 223 4.37 -11.46 -1.97
C GLY A 223 2.89 -11.23 -1.65
N ALA A 224 2.06 -12.26 -1.75
CA ALA A 224 0.65 -12.19 -1.42
C ALA A 224 0.42 -11.76 0.05
N ALA A 225 1.16 -12.36 0.98
CA ALA A 225 1.04 -12.09 2.40
C ALA A 225 1.51 -10.69 2.79
N MET A 226 2.54 -10.15 2.12
CA MET A 226 3.04 -8.79 2.38
C MET A 226 2.07 -7.70 1.91
N TYR A 227 1.27 -7.92 0.86
CA TYR A 227 0.28 -6.96 0.38
C TYR A 227 -1.07 -7.05 1.13
N ALA A 228 -1.41 -8.22 1.65
CA ALA A 228 -2.67 -8.48 2.33
C ALA A 228 -3.06 -7.45 3.41
N PRO A 229 -2.14 -6.88 4.22
CA PRO A 229 -2.48 -5.95 5.30
C PRO A 229 -2.88 -4.54 4.85
N TYR A 230 -2.69 -4.12 3.59
CA TYR A 230 -2.88 -2.72 3.18
C TYR A 230 -4.26 -2.16 3.53
N GLY A 231 -5.33 -2.80 3.06
CA GLY A 231 -6.69 -2.37 3.37
C GLY A 231 -6.99 -2.35 4.87
N PRO A 232 -6.80 -3.48 5.59
CA PRO A 232 -6.98 -3.55 7.03
C PRO A 232 -6.18 -2.54 7.84
N PHE A 233 -4.93 -2.23 7.43
CA PHE A 233 -4.06 -1.29 8.12
C PHE A 233 -4.60 0.14 8.08
N PHE A 234 -4.91 0.68 6.90
CA PHE A 234 -5.44 2.02 6.79
C PHE A 234 -6.83 2.15 7.41
N ALA A 235 -7.65 1.09 7.35
CA ALA A 235 -8.91 1.03 8.07
C ALA A 235 -8.68 1.07 9.59
N TYR A 236 -7.72 0.30 10.13
CA TYR A 236 -7.36 0.34 11.54
C TYR A 236 -6.89 1.73 11.99
N VAL A 237 -6.05 2.39 11.20
CA VAL A 237 -5.59 3.77 11.46
C VAL A 237 -6.78 4.72 11.55
N ALA A 238 -7.72 4.65 10.58
CA ALA A 238 -8.91 5.49 10.56
C ALA A 238 -9.87 5.20 11.72
N ASP A 239 -9.99 3.93 12.12
CA ASP A 239 -10.90 3.49 13.17
C ASP A 239 -10.39 3.80 14.59
N THR A 240 -9.09 3.92 14.79
CA THR A 240 -8.47 4.01 16.13
C THR A 240 -7.96 5.39 16.51
N LEU A 241 -7.77 6.28 15.52
CA LEU A 241 -7.29 7.64 15.78
C LEU A 241 -8.44 8.65 15.83
N PRO A 242 -8.41 9.62 16.76
CA PRO A 242 -9.36 10.71 16.78
C PRO A 242 -9.35 11.50 15.46
N ALA A 243 -10.52 11.93 15.00
CA ALA A 243 -10.68 12.60 13.70
C ALA A 243 -9.80 13.87 13.54
N ASN A 244 -9.54 14.58 14.65
CA ASN A 244 -8.68 15.76 14.70
C ASN A 244 -7.18 15.44 14.52
N VAL A 245 -6.77 14.20 14.72
CA VAL A 245 -5.37 13.75 14.66
C VAL A 245 -5.14 12.88 13.42
N ALA A 246 -6.18 12.22 12.91
CA ALA A 246 -6.08 11.20 11.88
C ALA A 246 -5.38 11.69 10.59
N GLY A 247 -5.67 12.90 10.11
CA GLY A 247 -5.05 13.43 8.89
C GLY A 247 -3.53 13.60 9.01
N GLY A 248 -3.07 14.23 10.10
CA GLY A 248 -1.64 14.41 10.37
C GLY A 248 -0.93 13.08 10.66
N ALA A 249 -1.62 12.16 11.36
CA ALA A 249 -1.09 10.84 11.65
C ALA A 249 -0.90 9.99 10.38
N ILE A 250 -1.87 9.99 9.47
CA ILE A 250 -1.76 9.27 8.19
C ILE A 250 -0.59 9.81 7.37
N ALA A 251 -0.42 11.14 7.31
CA ALA A 251 0.70 11.75 6.60
C ALA A 251 2.06 11.32 7.20
N LEU A 252 2.18 11.34 8.54
CA LEU A 252 3.39 10.90 9.24
C LEU A 252 3.67 9.42 9.02
N ILE A 253 2.66 8.56 9.18
CA ILE A 253 2.76 7.11 8.97
C ILE A 253 3.23 6.83 7.54
N ASN A 254 2.64 7.50 6.55
CA ASN A 254 3.01 7.32 5.16
C ASN A 254 4.45 7.77 4.87
N SER A 255 4.89 8.88 5.47
CA SER A 255 6.29 9.34 5.38
C SER A 255 7.27 8.32 5.98
N MET A 256 6.92 7.73 7.12
CA MET A 256 7.73 6.67 7.73
C MET A 256 7.75 5.40 6.88
N GLY A 257 6.64 5.07 6.20
CA GLY A 257 6.62 3.99 5.20
C GLY A 257 7.57 4.26 4.02
N ALA A 258 7.60 5.48 3.50
CA ALA A 258 8.54 5.86 2.44
C ALA A 258 10.01 5.75 2.88
N LEU A 259 10.33 6.15 4.12
CA LEU A 259 11.65 5.94 4.71
C LEU A 259 11.98 4.45 4.88
N GLY A 260 11.00 3.64 5.29
CA GLY A 260 11.13 2.19 5.36
C GLY A 260 11.42 1.56 4.00
N SER A 261 10.72 2.00 2.95
CA SER A 261 10.95 1.57 1.57
C SER A 261 12.37 1.87 1.09
N PHE A 262 12.87 3.07 1.37
CA PHE A 262 14.25 3.45 1.09
C PHE A 262 15.23 2.56 1.87
N ALA A 263 15.01 2.39 3.18
CA ALA A 263 15.88 1.59 4.04
C ALA A 263 15.92 0.11 3.58
N GLY A 264 14.79 -0.43 3.12
CA GLY A 264 14.71 -1.79 2.57
C GLY A 264 15.49 -1.94 1.28
N ALA A 265 15.20 -1.09 0.29
CA ALA A 265 15.85 -1.14 -1.01
C ALA A 265 17.37 -0.94 -0.92
N TYR A 266 17.79 0.07 -0.18
CA TYR A 266 19.21 0.42 0.00
C TYR A 266 19.94 -0.57 0.93
N GLY A 267 19.30 -0.96 2.05
CA GLY A 267 19.87 -1.87 3.03
C GLY A 267 20.17 -3.26 2.47
N VAL A 268 19.29 -3.79 1.63
CA VAL A 268 19.52 -5.06 0.91
C VAL A 268 20.74 -4.95 0.00
N GLY A 269 20.85 -3.86 -0.78
CA GLY A 269 22.01 -3.64 -1.65
C GLY A 269 23.32 -3.52 -0.87
N LEU A 270 23.30 -2.78 0.23
CA LEU A 270 24.47 -2.59 1.09
C LEU A 270 24.90 -3.90 1.74
N LEU A 271 23.97 -4.69 2.27
CA LEU A 271 24.28 -5.98 2.87
C LEU A 271 24.82 -6.99 1.84
N ASN A 272 24.20 -7.06 0.67
CA ASN A 272 24.67 -7.93 -0.40
C ASN A 272 26.09 -7.54 -0.87
N GLY A 273 26.36 -6.25 -1.00
CA GLY A 273 27.69 -5.74 -1.38
C GLY A 273 28.76 -5.96 -0.30
N ALA A 274 28.40 -5.78 0.97
CA ALA A 274 29.35 -5.90 2.08
C ALA A 274 29.64 -7.36 2.48
N THR A 275 28.63 -8.23 2.40
CA THR A 275 28.76 -9.62 2.89
C THR A 275 28.97 -10.64 1.77
N GLY A 276 28.64 -10.30 0.53
CA GLY A 276 28.58 -11.25 -0.59
C GLY A 276 27.56 -12.37 -0.39
N ASN A 277 26.74 -12.30 0.69
CA ASN A 277 25.79 -13.33 1.07
C ASN A 277 24.36 -12.78 1.06
N PRO A 278 23.51 -13.19 0.09
CA PRO A 278 22.13 -12.76 0.04
C PRO A 278 21.29 -13.13 1.28
N GLY A 279 21.70 -14.17 2.04
CA GLY A 279 20.98 -14.61 3.23
C GLY A 279 20.81 -13.54 4.29
N MET A 280 21.81 -12.65 4.44
CA MET A 280 21.73 -11.54 5.40
C MET A 280 20.62 -10.55 5.02
N SER A 281 20.42 -10.31 3.72
CA SER A 281 19.34 -9.44 3.23
C SER A 281 17.96 -10.07 3.41
N TYR A 282 17.83 -11.38 3.15
CA TYR A 282 16.59 -12.11 3.43
C TYR A 282 16.27 -12.09 4.93
N LEU A 283 17.29 -12.26 5.78
CA LEU A 283 17.11 -12.20 7.23
C LEU A 283 16.68 -10.80 7.70
N LEU A 284 17.28 -9.73 7.17
CA LEU A 284 16.89 -8.36 7.49
C LEU A 284 15.42 -8.12 7.17
N MET A 285 14.99 -8.46 5.96
CA MET A 285 13.60 -8.26 5.51
C MET A 285 12.62 -9.12 6.31
N ALA A 286 12.95 -10.39 6.55
CA ALA A 286 12.11 -11.28 7.34
C ALA A 286 12.01 -10.82 8.81
N ALA A 287 13.10 -10.38 9.42
CA ALA A 287 13.12 -9.83 10.76
C ALA A 287 12.28 -8.56 10.89
N ALA A 288 12.36 -7.67 9.89
CA ALA A 288 11.55 -6.46 9.85
C ALA A 288 10.05 -6.77 9.75
N LEU A 289 9.67 -7.75 8.91
CA LEU A 289 8.28 -8.20 8.79
C LEU A 289 7.78 -8.86 10.08
N LEU A 290 8.59 -9.70 10.73
CA LEU A 290 8.24 -10.32 12.02
C LEU A 290 8.10 -9.27 13.12
N ALA A 291 8.99 -8.29 13.17
CA ALA A 291 8.89 -7.18 14.13
C ALA A 291 7.63 -6.35 13.87
N SER A 292 7.28 -6.07 12.61
CA SER A 292 6.03 -5.42 12.23
C SER A 292 4.80 -6.24 12.63
N ALA A 293 4.83 -7.57 12.44
CA ALA A 293 3.78 -8.48 12.90
C ALA A 293 3.62 -8.46 14.43
N ALA A 294 4.73 -8.51 15.16
CA ALA A 294 4.73 -8.44 16.62
C ALA A 294 4.16 -7.11 17.14
N ILE A 295 4.59 -5.97 16.56
CA ILE A 295 4.01 -4.67 16.90
C ILE A 295 2.50 -4.69 16.67
N THR A 296 2.06 -5.18 15.51
CA THR A 296 0.62 -5.27 15.18
C THR A 296 -0.15 -6.14 16.18
N PHE A 297 0.44 -7.24 16.62
CA PHE A 297 -0.17 -8.12 17.62
C PHE A 297 -0.40 -7.42 18.96
N PHE A 298 0.56 -6.61 19.41
CA PHE A 298 0.47 -5.87 20.68
C PHE A 298 -0.30 -4.55 20.58
N LEU A 299 -0.65 -4.06 19.39
CA LEU A 299 -1.50 -2.88 19.28
C LEU A 299 -2.85 -3.12 19.98
N PRO A 300 -3.43 -2.09 20.65
CA PRO A 300 -4.72 -2.24 21.33
C PRO A 300 -5.83 -2.55 20.31
N GLU A 301 -6.72 -3.46 20.67
CA GLU A 301 -7.97 -3.63 19.92
C GLU A 301 -8.86 -2.40 20.10
N ARG A 302 -9.75 -2.17 19.12
CA ARG A 302 -10.79 -1.16 19.24
C ARG A 302 -11.60 -1.50 20.49
N ALA A 303 -11.78 -0.55 21.41
CA ALA A 303 -12.86 -0.66 22.38
C ALA A 303 -14.16 -0.73 21.55
N THR A 304 -14.80 -1.87 21.53
CA THR A 304 -16.15 -2.03 20.98
C THR A 304 -17.01 -1.06 21.77
N SER A 305 -17.26 0.13 21.21
CA SER A 305 -18.37 0.94 21.67
C SER A 305 -19.61 0.12 21.35
N SER A 306 -20.10 -0.60 22.33
CA SER A 306 -21.46 -1.09 22.35
C SER A 306 -22.35 0.15 22.19
N LEU A 307 -22.77 0.42 20.97
CA LEU A 307 -23.94 1.28 20.78
C LEU A 307 -25.08 0.58 21.53
N PRO A 308 -25.68 1.23 22.56
CA PRO A 308 -26.89 0.69 23.13
C PRO A 308 -27.94 0.73 22.03
N HIS A 309 -28.29 -0.44 21.48
CA HIS A 309 -29.56 -0.65 20.81
C HIS A 309 -30.66 -0.53 21.86
N SER A 310 -31.01 0.69 22.18
CA SER A 310 -32.29 1.01 22.82
C SER A 310 -32.76 2.34 22.26
N LEU A 311 -33.37 2.28 21.08
CA LEU A 311 -34.44 3.24 20.79
C LEU A 311 -35.53 2.94 21.81
N PRO A 312 -35.96 3.92 22.61
CA PRO A 312 -37.19 3.76 23.37
C PRO A 312 -38.30 3.64 22.33
N SER A 313 -39.06 2.56 22.43
CA SER A 313 -40.33 2.44 21.76
C SER A 313 -41.19 3.66 22.15
N ALA A 314 -41.52 4.48 21.17
CA ALA A 314 -42.58 5.45 21.28
C ALA A 314 -43.91 4.67 21.28
N ASP A 315 -44.36 4.25 22.44
CA ASP A 315 -45.73 3.89 22.69
C ASP A 315 -46.35 4.98 23.57
N SER A 316 -47.14 5.77 22.94
CA SER A 316 -48.49 6.34 23.20
C SER A 316 -48.91 6.53 24.67
N PRO A 317 -49.96 7.32 25.02
CA PRO A 317 -51.22 7.43 24.24
C PRO A 317 -51.44 8.78 23.58
#